data_3ad65f68ae16aeda4593018d162e134e
#
_entry.id   3ad65f68ae16aeda4593018d162e134e
#
_cell.length_a   1.000
_cell.length_b   1.000
_cell.length_c   1.000
_cell.angle_alpha   90.00
_cell.angle_beta   90.00
_cell.angle_gamma   90.00
#
_symmetry.space_group_name_H-M   'P 1'
#
loop_
_entity.id
_entity.type
_entity.pdbx_description
1 polymer ?
#
loop_
_entity_poly.entity_id
_entity_poly.type
_entity_poly.pdbx_seq_one_letter_code
_entity_poly.pdbx_strand_id
1 'polypeptide(L)'
;MKRLTLTSALGLTLAASMCCAQQAPQAPKPVYDPTLAHAVGADERGMRNYVVVALRTGPNRIPAGPERDEMFKGHFANMKKLSNEGKLVLAGPFDGVDGWRGLFIFAATDIEEVQQLVATDPVVAKGEMVGEFHKFYGSAALMLVRDLYERVAQKPM
;
A
#
# COMPACT_ATOMS: atom_id res chain seq x y z
N MET A 1 -90.01 6.80 9.32
CA MET A 1 -88.77 7.39 9.90
C MET A 1 -87.62 6.62 9.30
N LYS A 2 -86.98 7.15 8.30
CA LYS A 2 -85.89 6.52 7.58
C LYS A 2 -84.58 7.22 8.07
N ARG A 3 -83.65 6.41 8.66
CA ARG A 3 -82.38 6.88 9.09
C ARG A 3 -81.37 6.72 7.89
N LEU A 4 -80.76 7.78 7.52
CA LEU A 4 -79.75 7.86 6.47
C LEU A 4 -78.39 7.70 7.15
N THR A 5 -77.65 6.63 6.83
CA THR A 5 -76.29 6.44 7.31
C THR A 5 -75.28 6.94 6.26
N LEU A 6 -74.52 7.96 6.63
CA LEU A 6 -73.47 8.55 5.83
C LEU A 6 -72.16 7.79 6.09
N THR A 7 -71.65 7.07 5.07
CA THR A 7 -70.34 6.39 5.12
C THR A 7 -69.30 7.33 4.51
N SER A 8 -68.37 7.82 5.36
CA SER A 8 -67.22 8.62 4.99
C SER A 8 -66.10 7.71 4.52
N ALA A 9 -65.72 7.74 3.26
CA ALA A 9 -64.56 7.05 2.72
C ALA A 9 -63.33 7.95 2.85
N LEU A 10 -62.41 7.56 3.73
CA LEU A 10 -61.10 8.24 3.90
C LEU A 10 -60.12 7.68 2.86
N GLY A 11 -59.84 8.43 1.81
CA GLY A 11 -58.86 8.09 0.79
C GLY A 11 -57.43 8.40 1.30
N LEU A 12 -56.65 7.32 1.51
CA LEU A 12 -55.21 7.43 1.85
C LEU A 12 -54.40 7.52 0.58
N THR A 13 -53.94 8.73 0.24
CA THR A 13 -53.00 8.96 -0.90
C THR A 13 -51.58 8.66 -0.45
N LEU A 14 -51.01 7.55 -0.93
CA LEU A 14 -49.59 7.18 -0.76
C LEU A 14 -48.78 8.05 -1.73
N ALA A 15 -48.10 9.08 -1.23
CA ALA A 15 -47.10 9.83 -1.97
C ALA A 15 -45.79 9.01 -2.04
N ALA A 16 -45.50 8.37 -3.18
CA ALA A 16 -44.25 7.70 -3.43
C ALA A 16 -43.17 8.77 -3.69
N SER A 17 -42.34 9.06 -2.69
CA SER A 17 -41.12 9.88 -2.86
C SER A 17 -40.12 9.10 -3.71
N MET A 18 -40.05 9.41 -5.00
CA MET A 18 -38.93 8.98 -5.87
C MET A 18 -37.66 9.69 -5.41
N CYS A 19 -36.82 8.99 -4.67
CA CYS A 19 -35.47 9.43 -4.34
C CYS A 19 -34.63 9.29 -5.62
N CYS A 20 -34.50 10.39 -6.40
CA CYS A 20 -33.54 10.47 -7.49
C CYS A 20 -32.14 10.41 -6.87
N ALA A 21 -31.51 9.25 -6.87
CA ALA A 21 -30.10 9.12 -6.61
C ALA A 21 -29.34 9.85 -7.70
N GLN A 22 -28.92 11.09 -7.44
CA GLN A 22 -28.01 11.82 -8.31
C GLN A 22 -26.67 11.07 -8.35
N GLN A 23 -26.39 10.40 -9.48
CA GLN A 23 -25.07 9.87 -9.75
C GLN A 23 -24.08 11.04 -9.77
N ALA A 24 -23.08 10.96 -8.86
CA ALA A 24 -21.98 11.92 -8.88
C ALA A 24 -21.33 11.94 -10.27
N PRO A 25 -20.88 13.09 -10.78
CA PRO A 25 -20.21 13.19 -12.05
C PRO A 25 -19.06 12.21 -12.10
N GLN A 26 -19.06 11.27 -13.07
CA GLN A 26 -17.96 10.35 -13.27
C GLN A 26 -16.73 11.18 -13.68
N ALA A 27 -15.62 11.00 -12.94
CA ALA A 27 -14.35 11.58 -13.32
C ALA A 27 -13.99 11.15 -14.76
N PRO A 28 -13.42 12.07 -15.57
CA PRO A 28 -13.01 11.74 -16.93
C PRO A 28 -12.08 10.52 -16.91
N LYS A 29 -12.25 9.60 -17.87
CA LYS A 29 -11.37 8.43 -17.99
C LYS A 29 -9.93 8.91 -18.17
N PRO A 30 -8.96 8.32 -17.43
CA PRO A 30 -7.55 8.64 -17.61
C PRO A 30 -7.14 8.41 -19.07
N VAL A 31 -6.43 9.36 -19.65
CA VAL A 31 -5.79 9.22 -20.96
C VAL A 31 -4.41 8.62 -20.77
N TYR A 32 -4.01 7.70 -21.63
CA TYR A 32 -2.68 7.11 -21.61
C TYR A 32 -1.61 8.19 -21.83
N ASP A 33 -0.63 8.23 -20.92
CA ASP A 33 0.53 9.13 -20.95
C ASP A 33 1.80 8.32 -21.26
N PRO A 34 2.30 8.37 -22.51
CA PRO A 34 3.49 7.62 -22.90
C PRO A 34 4.77 8.11 -22.19
N THR A 35 4.84 9.40 -21.83
CA THR A 35 6.01 9.96 -21.13
C THR A 35 6.07 9.40 -19.71
N LEU A 36 4.96 9.40 -19.02
CA LEU A 36 4.86 8.81 -17.67
C LEU A 36 5.12 7.30 -17.71
N ALA A 37 4.53 6.59 -18.66
CA ALA A 37 4.72 5.14 -18.82
C ALA A 37 6.21 4.79 -18.98
N HIS A 38 6.91 5.53 -19.83
CA HIS A 38 8.37 5.37 -20.01
C HIS A 38 9.14 5.68 -18.73
N ALA A 39 8.81 6.78 -18.05
CA ALA A 39 9.51 7.22 -16.84
C ALA A 39 9.42 6.20 -15.68
N VAL A 40 8.28 5.50 -15.56
CA VAL A 40 8.09 4.46 -14.53
C VAL A 40 8.52 3.06 -15.01
N GLY A 41 9.01 2.92 -16.24
CA GLY A 41 9.44 1.65 -16.83
C GLY A 41 8.29 0.67 -17.04
N ALA A 42 7.11 1.19 -17.44
CA ALA A 42 5.95 0.39 -17.75
C ALA A 42 6.09 -0.32 -19.10
N ASP A 43 5.62 -1.56 -19.18
CA ASP A 43 5.37 -2.23 -20.44
C ASP A 43 4.02 -1.78 -21.08
N GLU A 44 3.63 -2.41 -22.18
CA GLU A 44 2.39 -2.09 -22.90
C GLU A 44 1.09 -2.25 -22.06
N ARG A 45 1.17 -2.99 -20.95
CA ARG A 45 0.07 -3.22 -20.01
C ARG A 45 0.14 -2.33 -18.77
N GLY A 46 1.10 -1.41 -18.71
CA GLY A 46 1.34 -0.56 -17.55
C GLY A 46 1.98 -1.30 -16.36
N MET A 47 2.65 -2.44 -16.63
CA MET A 47 3.25 -3.31 -15.62
C MET A 47 4.78 -3.28 -15.68
N ARG A 48 5.44 -3.75 -14.61
CA ARG A 48 6.88 -4.01 -14.57
C ARG A 48 7.22 -5.08 -13.55
N ASN A 49 8.45 -5.58 -13.63
CA ASN A 49 8.97 -6.54 -12.65
C ASN A 49 9.52 -5.82 -11.40
N TYR A 50 9.35 -6.49 -10.26
CA TYR A 50 9.82 -6.12 -8.94
C TYR A 50 10.34 -7.37 -8.20
N VAL A 51 11.01 -7.15 -7.09
CA VAL A 51 11.23 -8.17 -6.06
C VAL A 51 10.49 -7.74 -4.79
N VAL A 52 9.61 -8.60 -4.32
CA VAL A 52 8.92 -8.45 -3.03
C VAL A 52 9.71 -9.21 -1.97
N VAL A 53 9.90 -8.58 -0.81
CA VAL A 53 10.56 -9.18 0.35
C VAL A 53 9.61 -9.15 1.54
N ALA A 54 9.19 -10.32 1.98
CA ALA A 54 8.49 -10.45 3.25
C ALA A 54 9.53 -10.59 4.38
N LEU A 55 9.55 -9.64 5.30
CA LEU A 55 10.36 -9.72 6.51
C LEU A 55 9.63 -10.58 7.55
N ARG A 56 10.32 -11.63 8.00
CA ARG A 56 9.83 -12.55 9.02
C ARG A 56 10.61 -12.36 10.31
N THR A 57 10.03 -12.78 11.44
CA THR A 57 10.75 -12.87 12.70
C THR A 57 11.96 -13.79 12.54
N GLY A 58 13.14 -13.26 12.84
CA GLY A 58 14.40 -13.99 12.77
C GLY A 58 14.71 -14.80 14.04
N PRO A 59 15.81 -15.56 14.01
CA PRO A 59 16.21 -16.42 15.13
C PRO A 59 16.75 -15.63 16.33
N ASN A 60 17.25 -14.42 16.12
CA ASN A 60 17.91 -13.61 17.15
C ASN A 60 17.00 -12.46 17.61
N ARG A 61 16.19 -12.71 18.65
CA ARG A 61 15.36 -11.66 19.25
C ARG A 61 16.20 -10.77 20.15
N ILE A 62 16.44 -9.51 19.72
CA ILE A 62 17.16 -8.54 20.52
C ILE A 62 16.22 -7.96 21.58
N PRO A 63 16.54 -8.03 22.88
CA PRO A 63 15.71 -7.49 23.95
C PRO A 63 15.46 -5.98 23.79
N ALA A 64 14.35 -5.49 24.36
CA ALA A 64 14.08 -4.06 24.42
C ALA A 64 15.21 -3.33 25.19
N GLY A 65 15.63 -2.19 24.66
CA GLY A 65 16.71 -1.38 25.23
C GLY A 65 17.55 -0.68 24.16
N PRO A 66 18.61 0.02 24.57
CA PRO A 66 19.39 0.90 23.69
C PRO A 66 19.95 0.21 22.43
N GLU A 67 20.37 -1.05 22.56
CA GLU A 67 20.87 -1.81 21.39
C GLU A 67 19.79 -2.01 20.33
N ARG A 68 18.58 -2.38 20.77
CA ARG A 68 17.43 -2.56 19.89
C ARG A 68 17.03 -1.23 19.24
N ASP A 69 17.01 -0.16 20.02
CA ASP A 69 16.64 1.17 19.56
C ASP A 69 17.61 1.67 18.47
N GLU A 70 18.92 1.49 18.67
CA GLU A 70 19.92 1.87 17.67
C GLU A 70 19.84 0.98 16.41
N MET A 71 19.56 -0.32 16.57
CA MET A 71 19.33 -1.22 15.43
C MET A 71 18.15 -0.74 14.59
N PHE A 72 16.99 -0.41 15.19
CA PHE A 72 15.84 0.08 14.46
C PHE A 72 16.06 1.48 13.86
N LYS A 73 16.80 2.34 14.51
CA LYS A 73 17.23 3.61 13.95
C LYS A 73 18.05 3.40 12.67
N GLY A 74 18.98 2.45 12.67
CA GLY A 74 19.73 2.06 11.50
C GLY A 74 18.86 1.45 10.40
N HIS A 75 17.86 0.63 10.76
CA HIS A 75 16.86 0.09 9.86
C HIS A 75 16.09 1.20 9.11
N PHE A 76 15.53 2.17 9.81
CA PHE A 76 14.83 3.29 9.19
C PHE A 76 15.74 4.16 8.32
N ALA A 77 16.99 4.37 8.75
CA ALA A 77 17.98 5.09 7.95
C ALA A 77 18.31 4.36 6.65
N ASN A 78 18.45 3.03 6.70
CA ASN A 78 18.69 2.20 5.52
C ASN A 78 17.51 2.23 4.55
N MET A 79 16.28 2.09 5.05
CA MET A 79 15.06 2.22 4.23
C MET A 79 15.00 3.57 3.52
N LYS A 80 15.25 4.66 4.24
CA LYS A 80 15.27 6.02 3.67
C LYS A 80 16.33 6.16 2.58
N LYS A 81 17.55 5.64 2.80
CA LYS A 81 18.63 5.64 1.81
C LYS A 81 18.20 4.90 0.54
N LEU A 82 17.72 3.67 0.66
CA LEU A 82 17.32 2.84 -0.48
C LEU A 82 16.12 3.44 -1.24
N SER A 83 15.19 4.08 -0.53
CA SER A 83 14.09 4.82 -1.15
C SER A 83 14.60 6.04 -1.92
N ASN A 84 15.55 6.81 -1.36
CA ASN A 84 16.15 7.97 -2.04
C ASN A 84 16.94 7.57 -3.30
N GLU A 85 17.53 6.38 -3.30
CA GLU A 85 18.20 5.80 -4.46
C GLU A 85 17.21 5.24 -5.51
N GLY A 86 15.89 5.30 -5.27
CA GLY A 86 14.86 4.75 -6.15
C GLY A 86 14.80 3.23 -6.16
N LYS A 87 15.53 2.55 -5.27
CA LYS A 87 15.58 1.08 -5.17
C LYS A 87 14.42 0.52 -4.38
N LEU A 88 14.13 1.08 -3.21
CA LEU A 88 13.00 0.69 -2.37
C LEU A 88 11.77 1.54 -2.74
N VAL A 89 10.77 0.89 -3.31
CA VAL A 89 9.55 1.51 -3.84
C VAL A 89 8.49 1.68 -2.77
N LEU A 90 8.32 0.65 -1.94
CA LEU A 90 7.34 0.61 -0.87
C LEU A 90 7.89 -0.19 0.30
N ALA A 91 7.62 0.28 1.50
CA ALA A 91 7.89 -0.43 2.74
C ALA A 91 6.79 -0.18 3.76
N GLY A 92 6.56 -1.16 4.63
CA GLY A 92 5.60 -1.01 5.72
C GLY A 92 5.61 -2.20 6.67
N PRO A 93 5.19 -1.99 7.95
CA PRO A 93 5.09 -3.07 8.91
C PRO A 93 3.82 -3.90 8.70
N PHE A 94 3.90 -5.18 9.07
CA PHE A 94 2.75 -6.02 9.37
C PHE A 94 2.43 -5.98 10.88
N ASP A 95 1.32 -6.58 11.25
CA ASP A 95 0.80 -6.68 12.62
C ASP A 95 1.57 -7.66 13.53
N GLY A 96 2.49 -8.44 12.99
CA GLY A 96 3.30 -9.41 13.73
C GLY A 96 2.67 -10.80 13.86
N VAL A 97 1.43 -11.00 13.39
CA VAL A 97 0.78 -12.33 13.41
C VAL A 97 1.59 -13.33 12.60
N ASP A 98 1.70 -14.55 13.10
CA ASP A 98 2.44 -15.66 12.48
C ASP A 98 3.89 -15.32 12.10
N GLY A 99 4.48 -14.34 12.80
CA GLY A 99 5.87 -13.93 12.56
C GLY A 99 6.06 -13.00 11.36
N TRP A 100 5.01 -12.50 10.73
CA TRP A 100 5.08 -11.48 9.69
C TRP A 100 5.46 -10.13 10.29
N ARG A 101 6.56 -9.52 9.82
CA ARG A 101 7.11 -8.30 10.41
C ARG A 101 6.98 -7.08 9.49
N GLY A 102 7.19 -7.24 8.21
CA GLY A 102 7.12 -6.14 7.25
C GLY A 102 7.20 -6.58 5.82
N LEU A 103 6.93 -5.64 4.93
CA LEU A 103 6.97 -5.81 3.49
C LEU A 103 7.92 -4.77 2.89
N PHE A 104 8.76 -5.22 1.96
CA PHE A 104 9.50 -4.36 1.04
C PHE A 104 9.13 -4.70 -0.41
N ILE A 105 9.05 -3.69 -1.27
CA ILE A 105 8.98 -3.85 -2.72
C ILE A 105 10.17 -3.11 -3.33
N PHE A 106 11.02 -3.83 -4.05
CA PHE A 106 12.19 -3.29 -4.72
C PHE A 106 11.98 -3.17 -6.23
N ALA A 107 12.44 -2.05 -6.80
CA ALA A 107 12.48 -1.81 -8.24
C ALA A 107 13.64 -2.58 -8.90
N ALA A 108 13.64 -3.90 -8.77
CA ALA A 108 14.66 -4.79 -9.27
C ALA A 108 14.04 -6.04 -9.90
N THR A 109 14.78 -6.70 -10.78
CA THR A 109 14.34 -7.95 -11.43
C THR A 109 15.10 -9.16 -10.91
N ASP A 110 16.22 -8.93 -10.22
CA ASP A 110 17.12 -9.95 -9.71
C ASP A 110 17.00 -10.08 -8.19
N ILE A 111 16.74 -11.30 -7.73
CA ILE A 111 16.64 -11.63 -6.30
C ILE A 111 18.01 -11.49 -5.61
N GLU A 112 19.11 -11.88 -6.25
CA GLU A 112 20.45 -11.80 -5.66
C GLU A 112 20.86 -10.37 -5.38
N GLU A 113 20.57 -9.43 -6.30
CA GLU A 113 20.78 -8.00 -6.06
C GLU A 113 20.01 -7.53 -4.80
N VAL A 114 18.74 -7.89 -4.69
CA VAL A 114 17.91 -7.47 -3.56
C VAL A 114 18.35 -8.13 -2.26
N GLN A 115 18.81 -9.37 -2.29
CA GLN A 115 19.37 -10.03 -1.11
C GLN A 115 20.59 -9.25 -0.56
N GLN A 116 21.46 -8.77 -1.44
CA GLN A 116 22.62 -7.95 -1.04
C GLN A 116 22.16 -6.62 -0.43
N LEU A 117 21.14 -5.95 -1.00
CA LEU A 117 20.59 -4.72 -0.45
C LEU A 117 19.95 -4.94 0.92
N VAL A 118 19.16 -5.99 1.08
CA VAL A 118 18.49 -6.34 2.33
C VAL A 118 19.48 -6.77 3.42
N ALA A 119 20.58 -7.43 3.05
CA ALA A 119 21.63 -7.81 3.98
C ALA A 119 22.33 -6.60 4.63
N THR A 120 22.25 -5.41 4.04
CA THR A 120 22.78 -4.17 4.64
C THR A 120 21.90 -3.63 5.77
N ASP A 121 20.69 -4.17 5.93
CA ASP A 121 19.76 -3.71 6.94
C ASP A 121 20.16 -4.27 8.33
N PRO A 122 20.33 -3.43 9.35
CA PRO A 122 20.75 -3.88 10.68
C PRO A 122 19.83 -4.93 11.32
N VAL A 123 18.51 -4.88 11.06
CA VAL A 123 17.59 -5.89 11.61
C VAL A 123 17.78 -7.27 10.95
N VAL A 124 18.25 -7.30 9.69
CA VAL A 124 18.58 -8.53 8.99
C VAL A 124 19.99 -8.99 9.33
N ALA A 125 20.97 -8.08 9.31
CA ALA A 125 22.37 -8.36 9.64
C ALA A 125 22.53 -8.95 11.04
N LYS A 126 21.72 -8.50 12.01
CA LYS A 126 21.71 -9.02 13.39
C LYS A 126 20.82 -10.28 13.56
N GLY A 127 20.07 -10.68 12.55
CA GLY A 127 19.16 -11.83 12.59
C GLY A 127 17.89 -11.61 13.41
N GLU A 128 17.52 -10.35 13.72
CA GLU A 128 16.22 -10.00 14.33
C GLU A 128 15.06 -10.28 13.34
N MET A 129 15.35 -10.10 12.05
CA MET A 129 14.45 -10.45 10.95
C MET A 129 15.18 -11.23 9.86
N VAL A 130 14.42 -12.01 9.09
CA VAL A 130 14.90 -12.69 7.88
C VAL A 130 14.01 -12.34 6.71
N GLY A 131 14.55 -12.31 5.49
CA GLY A 131 13.83 -11.98 4.27
C GLY A 131 13.39 -13.24 3.49
N GLU A 132 12.14 -13.27 3.05
CA GLU A 132 11.62 -14.20 2.03
C GLU A 132 11.44 -13.41 0.74
N PHE A 133 12.05 -13.86 -0.38
CA PHE A 133 12.19 -13.08 -1.61
C PHE A 133 11.37 -13.70 -2.74
N HIS A 134 10.57 -12.89 -3.42
CA HIS A 134 9.68 -13.31 -4.49
C HIS A 134 9.74 -12.36 -5.68
N LYS A 135 9.86 -12.89 -6.91
CA LYS A 135 9.64 -12.11 -8.12
C LYS A 135 8.17 -11.71 -8.20
N PHE A 136 7.92 -10.47 -8.53
CA PHE A 136 6.57 -9.92 -8.61
C PHE A 136 6.43 -9.08 -9.88
N TYR A 137 5.39 -9.35 -10.65
CA TYR A 137 5.00 -8.56 -11.81
C TYR A 137 3.76 -7.75 -11.44
N GLY A 138 3.91 -6.45 -11.32
CA GLY A 138 2.89 -5.56 -10.78
C GLY A 138 2.81 -4.23 -11.51
N SER A 139 1.83 -3.39 -11.14
CA SER A 139 1.65 -2.08 -11.76
C SER A 139 2.91 -1.23 -11.65
N ALA A 140 3.36 -0.67 -12.78
CA ALA A 140 4.47 0.28 -12.83
C ALA A 140 4.18 1.58 -12.06
N ALA A 141 2.89 1.89 -11.82
CA ALA A 141 2.48 3.03 -11.01
C ALA A 141 2.98 2.97 -9.54
N LEU A 142 3.41 1.78 -9.05
CA LEU A 142 4.08 1.70 -7.75
C LEU A 142 5.32 2.60 -7.67
N MET A 143 6.00 2.87 -8.79
CA MET A 143 7.16 3.79 -8.83
C MET A 143 6.81 5.22 -8.40
N LEU A 144 5.54 5.60 -8.45
CA LEU A 144 5.06 6.93 -8.03
C LEU A 144 4.76 7.02 -6.52
N VAL A 145 4.79 5.88 -5.81
CA VAL A 145 4.43 5.83 -4.37
C VAL A 145 5.30 6.78 -3.55
N ARG A 146 6.59 6.85 -3.83
CA ARG A 146 7.52 7.74 -3.11
C ARG A 146 7.11 9.21 -3.22
N ASP A 147 6.90 9.69 -4.45
CA ASP A 147 6.57 11.10 -4.69
C ASP A 147 5.20 11.47 -4.11
N LEU A 148 4.27 10.52 -4.15
CA LEU A 148 2.95 10.67 -3.52
C LEU A 148 3.06 10.63 -2.00
N TYR A 149 3.91 9.77 -1.44
CA TYR A 149 4.14 9.66 0.00
C TYR A 149 4.62 11.00 0.58
N GLU A 150 5.59 11.66 -0.04
CA GLU A 150 6.09 12.97 0.40
C GLU A 150 4.99 14.04 0.43
N ARG A 151 3.96 13.91 -0.41
CA ARG A 151 2.82 14.86 -0.48
C ARG A 151 1.73 14.59 0.54
N VAL A 152 1.62 13.35 1.05
CA VAL A 152 0.58 12.97 2.03
C VAL A 152 1.12 12.85 3.45
N ALA A 153 2.44 12.76 3.64
CA ALA A 153 3.06 12.65 4.95
C ALA A 153 3.23 14.03 5.60
N GLN A 154 2.56 14.26 6.73
CA GLN A 154 2.81 15.46 7.55
C GLN A 154 4.14 15.37 8.33
N LYS A 155 4.57 14.14 8.65
CA LYS A 155 5.84 13.86 9.34
C LYS A 155 6.53 12.76 8.53
N PRO A 156 7.51 13.10 7.68
CA PRO A 156 8.27 12.08 6.95
C PRO A 156 9.09 11.22 7.93
N MET A 157 9.29 9.95 7.55
CA MET A 157 10.16 9.02 8.27
C MET A 157 11.61 9.50 8.28
#